data_469f32a04bc24ecfec76f69f3cf52048
#
_entry.id   469f32a04bc24ecfec76f69f3cf52048
#
_cell.length_a   1.000
_cell.length_b   1.000
_cell.length_c   1.000
_cell.angle_alpha   90.00
_cell.angle_beta   90.00
_cell.angle_gamma   90.00
#
_symmetry.space_group_name_H-M   'P 1'
#
loop_
_entity.id
_entity.type
_entity.pdbx_description
1 polymer ?
#
loop_
_entity_poly.entity_id
_entity_poly.type
_entity_poly.pdbx_seq_one_letter_code
_entity_poly.pdbx_strand_id
1 'polypeptide(L)'
;NETEDPDIDIVHGAGPWPDREAHYLFGRQVALVAAPALLERMGGFSRAADIQKMTLLQHFQMPAFWAEFTEAHGLRGAVPAHTVRYGYYSVIIRAAVAGLGVALAPRCYVAEELASGALVNPLGLGFDSAVGCWMTLNPRGQPGPGIEALVGWLRAEAARFEAEAGG
;
A
#
# COMPACT_ATOMS: atom_id res chain seq x y z
N ASN A 1 -7.45 2.85 34.63
CA ASN A 1 -6.16 2.89 33.92
C ASN A 1 -6.33 3.94 32.84
N GLU A 2 -5.83 5.15 33.08
CA GLU A 2 -5.56 6.11 32.02
C GLU A 2 -4.48 5.44 31.16
N THR A 3 -4.82 5.07 29.95
CA THR A 3 -3.84 4.71 28.94
C THR A 3 -3.08 6.00 28.64
N GLU A 4 -1.86 6.12 29.12
CA GLU A 4 -0.98 7.21 28.77
C GLU A 4 -0.91 7.28 27.23
N ASP A 5 -1.22 8.44 26.69
CA ASP A 5 -1.17 8.71 25.25
C ASP A 5 0.32 8.61 24.84
N PRO A 6 0.71 7.72 23.92
CA PRO A 6 2.13 7.50 23.61
C PRO A 6 2.79 8.76 23.07
N ASP A 7 4.07 8.96 23.36
CA ASP A 7 4.85 10.09 22.84
C ASP A 7 4.95 10.05 21.32
N ILE A 8 5.08 8.84 20.75
CA ILE A 8 5.09 8.57 19.31
C ILE A 8 4.09 7.46 19.01
N ASP A 9 3.29 7.65 17.98
CA ASP A 9 2.37 6.63 17.47
C ASP A 9 2.58 6.44 15.97
N ILE A 10 2.53 5.20 15.51
CA ILE A 10 2.58 4.84 14.09
C ILE A 10 1.16 4.49 13.65
N VAL A 11 0.61 5.34 12.79
CA VAL A 11 -0.78 5.24 12.35
C VAL A 11 -0.87 5.05 10.84
N HIS A 12 -1.89 4.33 10.41
CA HIS A 12 -2.22 4.15 9.01
C HIS A 12 -3.50 4.91 8.68
N GLY A 13 -3.44 5.81 7.68
CA GLY A 13 -4.59 6.64 7.34
C GLY A 13 -4.25 7.77 6.37
N ALA A 14 -5.25 8.60 6.10
CA ALA A 14 -5.15 9.72 5.17
C ALA A 14 -4.87 11.07 5.84
N GLY A 15 -4.88 11.13 7.20
CA GLY A 15 -4.91 12.44 7.89
C GLY A 15 -6.18 13.25 7.56
N PRO A 16 -6.22 14.52 7.94
CA PRO A 16 -5.31 15.14 8.88
C PRO A 16 -5.42 14.56 10.29
N TRP A 17 -4.37 14.73 11.11
CA TRP A 17 -4.41 14.43 12.54
C TRP A 17 -4.45 15.74 13.32
N PRO A 18 -5.65 16.23 13.66
CA PRO A 18 -5.79 17.47 14.44
C PRO A 18 -5.02 17.34 15.75
N ASP A 19 -4.36 18.41 16.14
CA ASP A 19 -3.62 18.51 17.39
C ASP A 19 -2.39 17.58 17.54
N ARG A 20 -1.92 16.95 16.43
CA ARG A 20 -0.69 16.15 16.42
C ARG A 20 0.23 16.59 15.30
N GLU A 21 1.52 16.67 15.56
CA GLU A 21 2.53 16.75 14.51
C GLU A 21 2.61 15.39 13.82
N ALA A 22 2.48 15.36 12.49
CA ALA A 22 2.46 14.12 11.72
C ALA A 22 3.54 14.15 10.63
N HIS A 23 4.30 13.06 10.55
CA HIS A 23 5.32 12.85 9.51
C HIS A 23 4.94 11.64 8.67
N TYR A 24 4.84 11.85 7.36
CA TYR A 24 4.68 10.76 6.42
C TYR A 24 5.91 9.84 6.46
N LEU A 25 5.67 8.55 6.45
CA LEU A 25 6.71 7.52 6.41
C LEU A 25 6.74 6.82 5.05
N PHE A 26 5.71 6.05 4.70
CA PHE A 26 5.67 5.26 3.46
C PHE A 26 4.27 4.77 3.11
N GLY A 27 4.15 4.14 1.93
CA GLY A 27 2.99 3.31 1.57
C GLY A 27 1.91 3.98 0.75
N ARG A 28 2.08 5.24 0.29
CA ARG A 28 1.10 5.93 -0.56
C ARG A 28 1.18 5.53 -2.02
N GLN A 29 2.35 5.09 -2.50
CA GLN A 29 2.49 4.60 -3.87
C GLN A 29 1.94 3.18 -3.96
N VAL A 30 0.77 3.03 -4.57
CA VAL A 30 0.09 1.75 -4.73
C VAL A 30 0.29 1.23 -6.15
N ALA A 31 0.73 -0.01 -6.28
CA ALA A 31 0.92 -0.69 -7.55
C ALA A 31 -0.14 -1.79 -7.76
N LEU A 32 -0.57 -1.97 -9.00
CA LEU A 32 -1.25 -3.18 -9.42
C LEU A 32 -0.21 -4.27 -9.64
N VAL A 33 -0.36 -5.41 -8.98
CA VAL A 33 0.57 -6.53 -9.11
C VAL A 33 -0.13 -7.85 -9.40
N ALA A 34 0.52 -8.70 -10.17
CA ALA A 34 0.04 -10.02 -10.53
C ALA A 34 1.20 -10.98 -10.81
N ALA A 35 0.98 -12.28 -10.63
CA ALA A 35 1.93 -13.29 -11.10
C ALA A 35 1.95 -13.34 -12.64
N PRO A 36 3.13 -13.44 -13.28
CA PRO A 36 3.23 -13.56 -14.75
C PRO A 36 2.35 -14.69 -15.32
N ALA A 37 2.40 -15.87 -14.69
CA ALA A 37 1.62 -17.02 -15.11
C ALA A 37 0.10 -16.80 -15.06
N LEU A 38 -0.40 -15.95 -14.14
CA LEU A 38 -1.80 -15.56 -14.13
C LEU A 38 -2.15 -14.75 -15.38
N LEU A 39 -1.31 -13.76 -15.70
CA LEU A 39 -1.55 -12.88 -16.86
C LEU A 39 -1.55 -13.69 -18.17
N GLU A 40 -0.60 -14.62 -18.33
CA GLU A 40 -0.54 -15.53 -19.50
C GLU A 40 -1.82 -16.39 -19.60
N ARG A 41 -2.23 -17.01 -18.50
CA ARG A 41 -3.45 -17.85 -18.45
C ARG A 41 -4.73 -17.07 -18.78
N MET A 42 -4.75 -15.78 -18.46
CA MET A 42 -5.90 -14.90 -18.75
C MET A 42 -5.85 -14.27 -20.16
N GLY A 43 -4.87 -14.64 -20.99
CA GLY A 43 -4.74 -14.13 -22.35
C GLY A 43 -4.02 -12.80 -22.47
N GLY A 44 -3.24 -12.43 -21.45
CA GLY A 44 -2.47 -11.20 -21.39
C GLY A 44 -3.20 -10.06 -20.67
N PHE A 45 -2.46 -8.95 -20.53
CA PHE A 45 -2.94 -7.72 -19.90
C PHE A 45 -2.48 -6.54 -20.77
N SER A 46 -3.37 -5.98 -21.56
CA SER A 46 -3.04 -4.98 -22.59
C SER A 46 -3.56 -3.58 -22.29
N ARG A 47 -4.50 -3.45 -21.38
CA ARG A 47 -5.11 -2.19 -20.95
C ARG A 47 -5.63 -2.27 -19.51
N ALA A 48 -5.74 -1.14 -18.82
CA ALA A 48 -6.19 -1.08 -17.44
C ALA A 48 -7.56 -1.77 -17.20
N ALA A 49 -8.46 -1.71 -18.18
CA ALA A 49 -9.78 -2.34 -18.11
C ALA A 49 -9.75 -3.88 -18.01
N ASP A 50 -8.63 -4.53 -18.37
CA ASP A 50 -8.51 -5.98 -18.26
C ASP A 50 -8.54 -6.49 -16.81
N ILE A 51 -8.28 -5.60 -15.83
CA ILE A 51 -8.43 -5.90 -14.40
C ILE A 51 -9.85 -6.38 -14.05
N GLN A 52 -10.87 -5.95 -14.78
CA GLN A 52 -12.25 -6.35 -14.55
C GLN A 52 -12.50 -7.86 -14.80
N LYS A 53 -11.63 -8.51 -15.56
CA LYS A 53 -11.69 -9.95 -15.84
C LYS A 53 -11.03 -10.79 -14.75
N MET A 54 -10.33 -10.13 -13.82
CA MET A 54 -9.49 -10.76 -12.81
C MET A 54 -10.22 -10.88 -11.47
N THR A 55 -9.73 -11.78 -10.62
CA THR A 55 -10.08 -11.77 -9.20
C THR A 55 -9.22 -10.72 -8.50
N LEU A 56 -9.85 -9.80 -7.78
CA LEU A 56 -9.17 -8.82 -6.94
C LEU A 56 -8.91 -9.40 -5.55
N LEU A 57 -7.66 -9.42 -5.14
CA LEU A 57 -7.23 -9.74 -3.78
C LEU A 57 -7.15 -8.43 -3.00
N GLN A 58 -8.12 -8.18 -2.13
CA GLN A 58 -8.31 -6.90 -1.47
C GLN A 58 -8.00 -6.99 0.02
N HIS A 59 -7.27 -5.99 0.56
CA HIS A 59 -7.16 -5.83 2.00
C HIS A 59 -8.49 -5.28 2.55
N PHE A 60 -9.06 -5.94 3.58
CA PHE A 60 -10.41 -5.59 4.05
C PHE A 60 -10.49 -4.16 4.64
N GLN A 61 -9.40 -3.64 5.19
CA GLN A 61 -9.32 -2.27 5.72
C GLN A 61 -9.02 -1.21 4.64
N MET A 62 -8.73 -1.63 3.39
CA MET A 62 -8.39 -0.73 2.28
C MET A 62 -9.40 -0.86 1.12
N PRO A 63 -10.71 -0.75 1.39
CA PRO A 63 -11.72 -0.87 0.34
C PRO A 63 -11.64 0.27 -0.69
N ALA A 64 -11.07 1.42 -0.29
CA ALA A 64 -10.94 2.60 -1.15
C ALA A 64 -9.95 2.39 -2.30
N PHE A 65 -8.97 1.49 -2.20
CA PHE A 65 -7.95 1.30 -3.24
C PHE A 65 -8.54 0.95 -4.61
N TRP A 66 -9.62 0.18 -4.64
CA TRP A 66 -10.30 -0.10 -5.90
C TRP A 66 -10.91 1.18 -6.51
N ALA A 67 -11.58 1.98 -5.72
CA ALA A 67 -12.19 3.23 -6.19
C ALA A 67 -11.12 4.23 -6.65
N GLU A 68 -10.03 4.40 -5.89
CA GLU A 68 -8.90 5.25 -6.26
C GLU A 68 -8.24 4.78 -7.57
N PHE A 69 -8.01 3.47 -7.72
CA PHE A 69 -7.46 2.89 -8.94
C PHE A 69 -8.38 3.15 -10.16
N THR A 70 -9.66 2.87 -10.03
CA THR A 70 -10.60 3.05 -11.14
C THR A 70 -10.78 4.52 -11.51
N GLU A 71 -10.69 5.43 -10.55
CA GLU A 71 -10.70 6.87 -10.82
C GLU A 71 -9.42 7.31 -11.56
N ALA A 72 -8.25 6.89 -11.07
CA ALA A 72 -6.95 7.23 -11.67
C ALA A 72 -6.81 6.77 -13.13
N HIS A 73 -7.48 5.67 -13.48
CA HIS A 73 -7.39 5.06 -14.82
C HIS A 73 -8.66 5.22 -15.68
N GLY A 74 -9.58 6.10 -15.29
CA GLY A 74 -10.79 6.40 -16.08
C GLY A 74 -11.78 5.23 -16.15
N LEU A 75 -11.77 4.34 -15.19
CA LEU A 75 -12.62 3.13 -15.12
C LEU A 75 -13.75 3.27 -14.11
N ARG A 76 -14.30 4.45 -13.93
CA ARG A 76 -15.39 4.69 -12.97
C ARG A 76 -16.56 3.74 -13.19
N GLY A 77 -17.04 3.12 -12.11
CA GLY A 77 -18.12 2.15 -12.17
C GLY A 77 -17.70 0.73 -12.57
N ALA A 78 -16.40 0.53 -12.89
CA ALA A 78 -15.89 -0.82 -13.13
C ALA A 78 -15.93 -1.65 -11.84
N VAL A 79 -16.27 -2.93 -12.00
CA VAL A 79 -16.22 -3.91 -10.91
C VAL A 79 -15.32 -5.08 -11.31
N PRO A 80 -14.54 -5.66 -10.39
CA PRO A 80 -13.77 -6.86 -10.69
C PRO A 80 -14.70 -8.06 -10.88
N ALA A 81 -14.25 -9.09 -11.61
CA ALA A 81 -15.02 -10.32 -11.79
C ALA A 81 -15.38 -10.96 -10.44
N HIS A 82 -14.41 -11.01 -9.55
CA HIS A 82 -14.56 -11.49 -8.19
C HIS A 82 -13.68 -10.66 -7.26
N THR A 83 -14.04 -10.63 -5.96
CA THR A 83 -13.22 -10.02 -4.91
C THR A 83 -13.06 -11.00 -3.76
N VAL A 84 -11.81 -11.26 -3.37
CA VAL A 84 -11.47 -12.02 -2.17
C VAL A 84 -10.80 -11.08 -1.18
N ARG A 85 -11.26 -11.07 0.07
CA ARG A 85 -10.79 -10.17 1.10
C ARG A 85 -9.91 -10.88 2.12
N TYR A 86 -8.80 -10.24 2.47
CA TYR A 86 -7.83 -10.72 3.45
C TYR A 86 -7.53 -9.65 4.49
N GLY A 87 -7.09 -10.10 5.68
CA GLY A 87 -6.72 -9.20 6.78
C GLY A 87 -5.29 -8.67 6.75
N TYR A 88 -4.42 -9.30 5.96
CA TYR A 88 -2.98 -9.02 5.98
C TYR A 88 -2.38 -8.99 4.57
N TYR A 89 -1.53 -8.00 4.30
CA TYR A 89 -0.81 -7.92 3.03
C TYR A 89 0.10 -9.11 2.78
N SER A 90 0.73 -9.69 3.81
CA SER A 90 1.56 -10.88 3.66
C SER A 90 0.78 -12.07 3.06
N VAL A 91 -0.51 -12.20 3.36
CA VAL A 91 -1.38 -13.23 2.78
C VAL A 91 -1.77 -12.85 1.35
N ILE A 92 -2.11 -11.59 1.11
CA ILE A 92 -2.45 -11.07 -0.23
C ILE A 92 -1.28 -11.29 -1.20
N ILE A 93 -0.05 -10.94 -0.79
CA ILE A 93 1.15 -11.10 -1.59
C ILE A 93 1.37 -12.57 -1.95
N ARG A 94 1.31 -13.47 -0.99
CA ARG A 94 1.42 -14.92 -1.23
C ARG A 94 0.34 -15.45 -2.16
N ALA A 95 -0.89 -15.00 -2.00
CA ALA A 95 -2.01 -15.37 -2.88
C ALA A 95 -1.79 -14.84 -4.31
N ALA A 96 -1.28 -13.61 -4.46
CA ALA A 96 -0.93 -13.04 -5.75
C ALA A 96 0.20 -13.80 -6.43
N VAL A 97 1.28 -14.12 -5.71
CA VAL A 97 2.40 -14.96 -6.21
C VAL A 97 1.91 -16.35 -6.64
N ALA A 98 0.97 -16.94 -5.91
CA ALA A 98 0.33 -18.21 -6.28
C ALA A 98 -0.63 -18.08 -7.49
N GLY A 99 -0.82 -16.91 -8.04
CA GLY A 99 -1.66 -16.68 -9.22
C GLY A 99 -3.16 -16.78 -8.95
N LEU A 100 -3.60 -16.54 -7.70
CA LEU A 100 -5.03 -16.59 -7.33
C LEU A 100 -5.79 -15.33 -7.73
N GLY A 101 -5.09 -14.24 -8.04
CA GLY A 101 -5.69 -12.99 -8.46
C GLY A 101 -4.65 -11.87 -8.58
N VAL A 102 -5.14 -10.67 -8.86
CA VAL A 102 -4.36 -9.42 -8.88
C VAL A 102 -4.53 -8.67 -7.56
N ALA A 103 -3.55 -7.91 -7.15
CA ALA A 103 -3.61 -7.11 -5.93
C ALA A 103 -3.28 -5.64 -6.20
N LEU A 104 -3.90 -4.75 -5.42
CA LEU A 104 -3.50 -3.36 -5.26
C LEU A 104 -2.77 -3.27 -3.92
N ALA A 105 -1.48 -3.04 -3.95
CA ALA A 105 -0.64 -3.04 -2.75
C ALA A 105 0.34 -1.86 -2.76
N PRO A 106 0.67 -1.30 -1.58
CA PRO A 106 1.78 -0.38 -1.48
C PRO A 106 3.03 -0.97 -2.12
N ARG A 107 3.68 -0.21 -3.00
CA ARG A 107 4.82 -0.70 -3.80
C ARG A 107 5.96 -1.21 -2.92
N CYS A 108 6.20 -0.54 -1.79
CA CYS A 108 7.22 -0.95 -0.83
C CYS A 108 6.94 -2.32 -0.17
N TYR A 109 5.70 -2.79 -0.14
CA TYR A 109 5.35 -4.11 0.42
C TYR A 109 5.59 -5.27 -0.55
N VAL A 110 5.75 -4.98 -1.84
CA VAL A 110 5.93 -5.96 -2.92
C VAL A 110 7.25 -5.78 -3.66
N ALA A 111 8.17 -4.99 -3.09
CA ALA A 111 9.44 -4.65 -3.73
C ALA A 111 10.29 -5.90 -4.05
N GLU A 112 10.37 -6.85 -3.13
CA GLU A 112 11.12 -8.11 -3.32
C GLU A 112 10.50 -8.97 -4.42
N GLU A 113 9.17 -9.09 -4.46
CA GLU A 113 8.46 -9.87 -5.47
C GLU A 113 8.57 -9.22 -6.86
N LEU A 114 8.56 -7.89 -6.93
CA LEU A 114 8.79 -7.16 -8.18
C LEU A 114 10.25 -7.33 -8.65
N ALA A 115 11.22 -7.21 -7.75
CA ALA A 115 12.64 -7.36 -8.07
C ALA A 115 12.99 -8.79 -8.52
N SER A 116 12.38 -9.80 -7.92
CA SER A 116 12.58 -11.21 -8.28
C SER A 116 11.78 -11.65 -9.51
N GLY A 117 10.79 -10.86 -9.95
CA GLY A 117 9.86 -11.24 -11.01
C GLY A 117 8.78 -12.23 -10.59
N ALA A 118 8.67 -12.57 -9.30
CA ALA A 118 7.57 -13.38 -8.76
C ALA A 118 6.21 -12.67 -8.95
N LEU A 119 6.20 -11.35 -8.86
CA LEU A 119 5.12 -10.48 -9.29
C LEU A 119 5.62 -9.50 -10.35
N VAL A 120 4.72 -9.06 -11.20
CA VAL A 120 4.97 -7.97 -12.14
C VAL A 120 3.92 -6.89 -11.95
N ASN A 121 4.29 -5.65 -12.31
CA ASN A 121 3.36 -4.54 -12.41
C ASN A 121 2.97 -4.36 -13.89
N PRO A 122 1.86 -4.93 -14.36
CA PRO A 122 1.50 -4.85 -15.76
C PRO A 122 1.20 -3.39 -16.16
N LEU A 123 1.80 -2.95 -17.28
CA LEU A 123 1.67 -1.60 -17.84
C LEU A 123 2.09 -0.47 -16.89
N GLY A 124 2.81 -0.75 -15.81
CA GLY A 124 3.17 0.26 -14.83
C GLY A 124 1.97 0.86 -14.07
N LEU A 125 0.85 0.14 -14.00
CA LEU A 125 -0.38 0.66 -13.42
C LEU A 125 -0.30 0.78 -11.90
N GLY A 126 -0.76 1.92 -11.40
CA GLY A 126 -0.80 2.24 -9.98
C GLY A 126 -1.40 3.61 -9.76
N PHE A 127 -1.35 4.09 -8.54
CA PHE A 127 -1.84 5.41 -8.16
C PHE A 127 -1.20 5.85 -6.84
N ASP A 128 -1.24 7.15 -6.57
CA ASP A 128 -0.87 7.71 -5.27
C ASP A 128 -2.12 7.79 -4.39
N SER A 129 -2.15 6.97 -3.33
CA SER A 129 -3.24 6.99 -2.37
C SER A 129 -3.11 8.16 -1.39
N ALA A 130 -4.25 8.65 -0.92
CA ALA A 130 -4.27 9.54 0.24
C ALA A 130 -3.84 8.79 1.52
N VAL A 131 -4.07 7.48 1.58
CA VAL A 131 -3.77 6.63 2.74
C VAL A 131 -2.30 6.20 2.72
N GLY A 132 -1.62 6.35 3.84
CA GLY A 132 -0.23 5.93 4.03
C GLY A 132 0.07 5.61 5.49
N CYS A 133 1.30 5.24 5.76
CA CYS A 133 1.83 5.07 7.10
C CYS A 133 2.44 6.39 7.57
N TRP A 134 2.09 6.80 8.77
CA TRP A 134 2.48 8.07 9.36
C TRP A 134 2.97 7.87 10.78
N MET A 135 3.91 8.68 11.16
CA MET A 135 4.32 8.86 12.56
C MET A 135 3.66 10.11 13.10
N THR A 136 2.98 10.01 14.22
CA THR A 136 2.39 11.16 14.91
C THR A 136 3.04 11.36 16.27
N LEU A 137 3.25 12.62 16.64
CA LEU A 137 3.85 13.01 17.92
C LEU A 137 2.76 13.56 18.85
N ASN A 138 2.83 13.19 20.12
CA ASN A 138 1.93 13.71 21.14
C ASN A 138 2.28 15.18 21.44
N PRO A 139 1.37 16.15 21.25
CA PRO A 139 1.66 17.57 21.50
C PRO A 139 1.85 17.89 22.99
N ARG A 140 1.42 17.00 23.88
CA ARG A 140 1.61 17.14 25.34
C ARG A 140 2.93 16.57 25.82
N GLY A 141 3.60 15.76 24.99
CA GLY A 141 4.93 15.25 25.27
C GLY A 141 5.96 16.37 25.06
N GLN A 142 6.95 16.48 25.95
CA GLN A 142 8.14 17.27 25.65
C GLN A 142 9.13 16.32 24.96
N PRO A 143 9.39 16.47 23.66
CA PRO A 143 10.35 15.63 22.97
C PRO A 143 11.73 15.83 23.58
N GLY A 144 12.17 14.85 24.36
CA GLY A 144 13.54 14.80 24.82
C GLY A 144 14.49 14.41 23.67
N PRO A 145 15.81 14.59 23.84
CA PRO A 145 16.81 14.29 22.80
C PRO A 145 16.69 12.87 22.22
N GLY A 146 16.21 11.91 23.02
CA GLY A 146 15.99 10.54 22.58
C GLY A 146 14.84 10.42 21.58
N ILE A 147 13.75 11.15 21.77
CA ILE A 147 12.58 11.16 20.86
C ILE A 147 12.97 11.82 19.54
N GLU A 148 13.68 12.95 19.58
CA GLU A 148 14.15 13.64 18.37
C GLU A 148 15.07 12.75 17.53
N ALA A 149 15.99 12.02 18.18
CA ALA A 149 16.87 11.07 17.51
C ALA A 149 16.09 9.91 16.87
N LEU A 150 15.08 9.37 17.57
CA LEU A 150 14.21 8.29 17.05
C LEU A 150 13.37 8.76 15.86
N VAL A 151 12.80 9.96 15.95
CA VAL A 151 12.05 10.58 14.85
C VAL A 151 12.92 10.74 13.61
N GLY A 152 14.14 11.29 13.78
CA GLY A 152 15.09 11.43 12.69
C GLY A 152 15.48 10.10 12.04
N TRP A 153 15.74 9.09 12.86
CA TRP A 153 16.06 7.74 12.39
C TRP A 153 14.90 7.09 11.64
N LEU A 154 13.69 7.11 12.22
CA LEU A 154 12.50 6.52 11.58
C LEU A 154 12.21 7.16 10.21
N ARG A 155 12.35 8.48 10.10
CA ARG A 155 12.16 9.19 8.82
C ARG A 155 13.20 8.77 7.78
N ALA A 156 14.46 8.65 8.18
CA ALA A 156 15.53 8.22 7.29
C ALA A 156 15.34 6.77 6.80
N GLU A 157 14.97 5.85 7.72
CA GLU A 157 14.68 4.46 7.38
C GLU A 157 13.46 4.33 6.45
N ALA A 158 12.39 5.07 6.75
CA ALA A 158 11.18 5.08 5.92
C ALA A 158 11.45 5.58 4.49
N ALA A 159 12.24 6.66 4.35
CA ALA A 159 12.63 7.20 3.06
C ALA A 159 13.47 6.19 2.26
N ARG A 160 14.39 5.47 2.92
CA ARG A 160 15.19 4.41 2.30
C ARG A 160 14.33 3.24 1.85
N PHE A 161 13.44 2.76 2.72
CA PHE A 161 12.49 1.68 2.42
C PHE A 161 11.61 2.00 1.20
N GLU A 162 11.12 3.23 1.09
CA GLU A 162 10.29 3.65 -0.05
C GLU A 162 11.12 3.84 -1.34
N ALA A 163 12.35 4.34 -1.22
CA ALA A 163 13.24 4.51 -2.37
C ALA A 163 13.69 3.17 -2.98
N GLU A 164 13.97 2.15 -2.18
CA GLU A 164 14.31 0.80 -2.63
C GLU A 164 13.17 0.15 -3.44
N ALA A 165 11.93 0.55 -3.19
CA ALA A 165 10.76 0.06 -3.90
C ALA A 165 10.51 0.76 -5.25
N GLY A 166 11.15 1.88 -5.50
CA GLY A 166 10.96 2.72 -6.70
C GLY A 166 11.91 2.41 -7.86
N GLY A 167 12.92 1.55 -7.63
CA GLY A 167 13.96 1.20 -8.59
C GLY A 167 13.54 0.19 -9.65
#